data_f77a0a31974527ecda8d10231e2ce2da
#
_entry.id   f77a0a31974527ecda8d10231e2ce2da
#
_cell.length_a   1.000
_cell.length_b   1.000
_cell.length_c   1.000
_cell.angle_alpha   90.00
_cell.angle_beta   90.00
_cell.angle_gamma   90.00
#
_symmetry.space_group_name_H-M   'P 1'
#
loop_
_entity.id
_entity.type
_entity.pdbx_description
1 polymer ?
#
loop_
_entity_poly.entity_id
_entity_poly.type
_entity_poly.pdbx_seq_one_letter_code
_entity_poly.pdbx_strand_id
1 'polypeptide(L)'
;MKETVLEKLKVLAESAKYDVSCASSGVTRKHRAGGVGSAAGWGICHSFTADGRCVSLLKIMLTNVCIYDCAYCINRRSNDIPRAAFTPGELAELTIEFYRRNYIEGLFLSSGVVRDPDYTMERMVRVARDLRTVHRFNGYIHLKSIPGASRELVAEAGRYADRMSVNIEIPTERNLQLLAPDKNYESIYRPMSYIQQGVLQSAEERTRFRHAPRFAPAGQSTQMIVGATDESDRDILLLSSALYGRPTMKRVYYSGFIPVNPYDKRLPALDKAPLVRENRLYQADWLMRFYGFRAEEIADEQTPRLDLDIDPKLAWALRNPAFFPVDVNRADYEALLRVPGIGVKSARLIVSSRRYRTLTQQSLRQIGVVMKKAQYFISCRELTAGQGVNELRPEQVRRLLTASQRRKTGNNEGQLTLF
;
A
#
# COMPACT_ATOMS: atom_id res chain seq x y z
N MET A 1 -23.91 16.81 16.65
CA MET A 1 -22.65 16.26 17.13
C MET A 1 -22.19 17.14 18.30
N LYS A 2 -21.84 16.56 19.44
CA LYS A 2 -21.39 17.35 20.61
C LYS A 2 -20.08 18.05 20.26
N GLU A 3 -19.83 19.27 20.72
CA GLU A 3 -18.62 20.06 20.45
C GLU A 3 -17.34 19.31 20.81
N THR A 4 -17.35 18.62 21.96
CA THR A 4 -16.27 17.73 22.41
C THR A 4 -15.92 16.59 21.44
N VAL A 5 -16.88 16.01 20.72
CA VAL A 5 -16.66 14.95 19.72
C VAL A 5 -15.97 15.52 18.47
N LEU A 6 -16.31 16.77 18.10
CA LEU A 6 -15.68 17.45 16.96
C LEU A 6 -14.21 17.79 17.24
N GLU A 7 -13.88 18.22 18.45
CA GLU A 7 -12.50 18.48 18.88
C GLU A 7 -11.67 17.19 18.87
N LYS A 8 -12.20 16.10 19.44
CA LYS A 8 -11.57 14.77 19.36
C LYS A 8 -11.32 14.35 17.91
N LEU A 9 -12.30 14.55 17.03
CA LEU A 9 -12.19 14.21 15.62
C LEU A 9 -11.03 14.96 14.95
N LYS A 10 -10.85 16.25 15.20
CA LYS A 10 -9.73 17.03 14.66
C LYS A 10 -8.38 16.41 15.06
N VAL A 11 -8.17 16.17 16.35
CA VAL A 11 -6.92 15.60 16.89
C VAL A 11 -6.65 14.20 16.34
N LEU A 12 -7.64 13.33 16.36
CA LEU A 12 -7.47 11.90 16.04
C LEU A 12 -7.45 11.63 14.53
N ALA A 13 -8.15 12.43 13.72
CA ALA A 13 -8.04 12.36 12.27
C ALA A 13 -6.68 12.88 11.79
N GLU A 14 -6.14 13.92 12.43
CA GLU A 14 -4.80 14.42 12.11
C GLU A 14 -3.73 13.40 12.48
N SER A 15 -3.80 12.81 13.65
CA SER A 15 -2.90 11.73 14.07
C SER A 15 -2.95 10.52 13.14
N ALA A 16 -4.12 10.19 12.58
CA ALA A 16 -4.29 9.09 11.65
C ALA A 16 -3.66 9.32 10.26
N LYS A 17 -3.29 10.53 9.88
CA LYS A 17 -2.64 10.82 8.59
C LYS A 17 -1.29 10.12 8.45
N TYR A 18 -0.60 9.91 9.55
CA TYR A 18 0.71 9.25 9.59
C TYR A 18 0.63 7.72 9.51
N ASP A 19 -0.57 7.16 9.56
CA ASP A 19 -0.82 5.73 9.39
C ASP A 19 -1.23 5.45 7.94
N VAL A 20 -0.28 5.03 7.11
CA VAL A 20 -0.52 4.88 5.67
C VAL A 20 -1.09 3.50 5.39
N SER A 21 -2.34 3.42 5.05
CA SER A 21 -3.02 2.18 4.62
C SER A 21 -3.78 2.34 3.31
N CYS A 22 -3.70 3.52 2.70
CA CYS A 22 -4.31 3.83 1.42
C CYS A 22 -3.54 4.97 0.76
N ALA A 23 -3.52 4.98 -0.56
CA ALA A 23 -3.02 6.12 -1.31
C ALA A 23 -3.90 7.33 -1.02
N SER A 24 -3.47 8.18 -0.09
CA SER A 24 -4.10 9.48 0.09
C SER A 24 -3.75 10.33 -1.14
N SER A 25 -4.74 10.93 -1.76
CA SER A 25 -4.53 11.79 -2.95
C SER A 25 -3.71 13.05 -2.68
N GLY A 26 -3.32 13.32 -1.42
CA GLY A 26 -2.50 14.49 -1.04
C GLY A 26 -3.11 15.86 -1.37
N VAL A 27 -4.35 15.91 -1.89
CA VAL A 27 -4.99 17.14 -2.29
C VAL A 27 -5.65 17.79 -1.07
N THR A 28 -5.06 18.86 -0.57
CA THR A 28 -5.68 19.76 0.39
C THR A 28 -6.10 21.06 -0.33
N ARG A 29 -7.40 21.28 -0.50
CA ARG A 29 -7.95 22.58 -0.91
C ARG A 29 -8.60 23.25 0.29
N LYS A 30 -8.05 24.40 0.71
CA LYS A 30 -8.69 25.25 1.70
C LYS A 30 -9.94 25.89 1.10
N HIS A 31 -11.00 26.02 1.91
CA HIS A 31 -12.20 26.78 1.53
C HIS A 31 -11.81 28.22 1.12
N ARG A 32 -12.33 28.67 -0.02
CA ARG A 32 -12.25 30.07 -0.44
C ARG A 32 -13.63 30.72 -0.26
N ALA A 33 -13.65 31.94 0.25
CA ALA A 33 -14.89 32.70 0.40
C ALA A 33 -15.66 32.71 -0.94
N GLY A 34 -16.93 32.34 -0.93
CA GLY A 34 -17.79 32.25 -2.11
C GLY A 34 -17.71 30.91 -2.87
N GLY A 35 -16.85 29.94 -2.46
CA GLY A 35 -16.76 28.62 -3.07
C GLY A 35 -17.58 27.56 -2.32
N VAL A 36 -18.06 26.55 -3.02
CA VAL A 36 -18.75 25.37 -2.46
C VAL A 36 -17.76 24.24 -2.25
N GLY A 37 -17.72 23.68 -1.02
CA GLY A 37 -16.91 22.51 -0.66
C GLY A 37 -15.50 22.88 -0.17
N SER A 38 -14.91 21.94 0.58
CA SER A 38 -13.53 21.99 1.08
C SER A 38 -12.98 20.58 1.07
N ALA A 39 -11.79 20.41 0.50
CA ALA A 39 -11.02 19.14 0.57
C ALA A 39 -10.06 19.16 1.77
N ALA A 40 -10.38 19.89 2.84
CA ALA A 40 -9.62 19.84 4.08
C ALA A 40 -9.88 18.51 4.79
N GLY A 41 -8.81 17.70 4.96
CA GLY A 41 -8.88 16.32 5.38
C GLY A 41 -9.48 16.10 6.75
N TRP A 42 -10.71 15.66 6.76
CA TRP A 42 -11.43 15.20 7.95
C TRP A 42 -11.27 13.69 8.16
N GLY A 43 -10.09 13.10 7.89
CA GLY A 43 -9.84 11.69 8.08
C GLY A 43 -10.50 10.77 7.04
N ILE A 44 -11.02 11.29 5.93
CA ILE A 44 -11.56 10.48 4.85
C ILE A 44 -10.43 10.08 3.91
N CYS A 45 -10.23 8.78 3.73
CA CYS A 45 -9.28 8.22 2.79
C CYS A 45 -9.97 7.37 1.72
N HIS A 46 -9.28 7.15 0.62
CA HIS A 46 -9.78 6.34 -0.48
C HIS A 46 -8.98 5.05 -0.58
N SER A 47 -9.67 3.91 -0.59
CA SER A 47 -9.07 2.59 -0.81
C SER A 47 -9.64 2.00 -2.10
N PHE A 48 -8.80 1.32 -2.89
CA PHE A 48 -9.24 0.65 -4.11
C PHE A 48 -9.47 -0.83 -3.83
N THR A 49 -10.62 -1.32 -4.26
CA THR A 49 -10.95 -2.75 -4.27
C THR A 49 -10.25 -3.47 -5.42
N ALA A 50 -10.24 -4.80 -5.41
CA ALA A 50 -9.58 -5.60 -6.45
C ALA A 50 -10.19 -5.39 -7.86
N ASP A 51 -11.46 -4.99 -7.92
CA ASP A 51 -12.19 -4.64 -9.14
C ASP A 51 -11.97 -3.18 -9.60
N GLY A 52 -11.10 -2.43 -8.91
CA GLY A 52 -10.76 -1.04 -9.23
C GLY A 52 -11.74 0.01 -8.70
N ARG A 53 -12.77 -0.39 -7.96
CA ARG A 53 -13.72 0.56 -7.35
C ARG A 53 -13.05 1.31 -6.20
N CYS A 54 -13.26 2.62 -6.14
CA CYS A 54 -12.82 3.47 -5.04
C CYS A 54 -13.83 3.42 -3.89
N VAL A 55 -13.35 3.17 -2.68
CA VAL A 55 -14.16 3.13 -1.45
C VAL A 55 -13.67 4.22 -0.52
N SER A 56 -14.57 5.09 -0.08
CA SER A 56 -14.27 6.15 0.90
C SER A 56 -14.37 5.61 2.32
N LEU A 57 -13.32 5.78 3.12
CA LEU A 57 -13.23 5.29 4.49
C LEU A 57 -13.01 6.44 5.48
N LEU A 58 -13.72 6.42 6.60
CA LEU A 58 -13.32 7.19 7.77
C LEU A 58 -12.06 6.54 8.36
N LYS A 59 -10.93 7.19 8.20
CA LYS A 59 -9.66 6.76 8.77
C LYS A 59 -9.43 7.53 10.07
N ILE A 60 -9.51 6.84 11.19
CA ILE A 60 -9.50 7.45 12.50
C ILE A 60 -8.76 6.58 13.53
N MET A 61 -8.17 7.21 14.52
CA MET A 61 -7.66 6.53 15.70
C MET A 61 -8.72 6.53 16.80
N LEU A 62 -8.83 5.42 17.55
CA LEU A 62 -9.62 5.37 18.78
C LEU A 62 -9.02 6.32 19.82
N THR A 63 -7.68 6.34 19.91
CA THR A 63 -6.93 7.29 20.72
C THR A 63 -5.51 7.47 20.17
N ASN A 64 -4.93 8.64 20.35
CA ASN A 64 -3.51 8.89 20.10
C ASN A 64 -2.67 8.91 21.42
N VAL A 65 -3.27 8.60 22.55
CA VAL A 65 -2.54 8.28 23.78
C VAL A 65 -1.85 6.94 23.57
N CYS A 66 -0.54 6.86 23.83
CA CYS A 66 0.24 5.65 23.63
C CYS A 66 1.27 5.49 24.76
N ILE A 67 1.43 4.24 25.24
CA ILE A 67 2.45 3.87 26.21
C ILE A 67 3.81 3.61 25.57
N TYR A 68 3.84 3.39 24.23
CA TYR A 68 5.08 3.12 23.49
C TYR A 68 5.81 4.39 23.07
N ASP A 69 7.14 4.28 22.95
CA ASP A 69 8.01 5.39 22.55
C ASP A 69 8.74 5.13 21.21
N CYS A 70 7.99 4.72 20.20
CA CYS A 70 8.53 4.45 18.87
C CYS A 70 9.08 5.73 18.23
N ALA A 71 10.38 5.76 17.90
CA ALA A 71 11.09 6.94 17.40
C ALA A 71 10.43 7.58 16.17
N TYR A 72 9.90 6.77 15.26
CA TYR A 72 9.26 7.21 14.02
C TYR A 72 7.82 7.71 14.18
N CYS A 73 7.21 7.60 15.36
CA CYS A 73 5.79 7.85 15.55
C CYS A 73 5.52 9.23 16.13
N ILE A 74 4.60 9.99 15.52
CA ILE A 74 4.15 11.28 16.08
C ILE A 74 3.47 11.10 17.45
N ASN A 75 2.77 9.96 17.62
CA ASN A 75 1.96 9.66 18.80
C ASN A 75 2.77 8.98 19.94
N ARG A 76 4.09 8.92 19.84
CA ARG A 76 4.93 8.33 20.87
C ARG A 76 4.72 9.03 22.22
N ARG A 77 4.96 8.29 23.31
CA ARG A 77 4.73 8.76 24.69
C ARG A 77 5.43 10.08 25.00
N SER A 78 6.67 10.23 24.55
CA SER A 78 7.53 11.39 24.88
C SER A 78 7.22 12.66 24.07
N ASN A 79 6.33 12.60 23.04
CA ASN A 79 5.95 13.79 22.30
C ASN A 79 4.88 14.58 23.06
N ASP A 80 5.11 15.89 23.19
CA ASP A 80 4.13 16.85 23.71
C ASP A 80 3.20 17.31 22.57
N ILE A 81 2.10 16.58 22.39
CA ILE A 81 1.09 16.85 21.39
C ILE A 81 -0.32 16.76 22.00
N PRO A 82 -1.32 17.41 21.43
CA PRO A 82 -2.70 17.25 21.86
C PRO A 82 -3.13 15.77 21.84
N ARG A 83 -3.65 15.29 22.98
CA ARG A 83 -4.10 13.91 23.15
C ARG A 83 -5.62 13.86 23.28
N ALA A 84 -6.22 12.87 22.62
CA ALA A 84 -7.65 12.62 22.68
C ALA A 84 -7.94 11.11 22.70
N ALA A 85 -9.14 10.77 23.19
CA ALA A 85 -9.64 9.40 23.15
C ALA A 85 -11.15 9.41 22.95
N PHE A 86 -11.63 8.61 22.02
CA PHE A 86 -13.04 8.28 21.91
C PHE A 86 -13.41 7.15 22.89
N THR A 87 -14.62 7.19 23.40
CA THR A 87 -15.25 5.96 23.87
C THR A 87 -15.66 5.11 22.66
N PRO A 88 -15.78 3.79 22.81
CA PRO A 88 -16.26 2.93 21.73
C PRO A 88 -17.63 3.39 21.17
N GLY A 89 -18.55 3.80 22.02
CA GLY A 89 -19.87 4.30 21.63
C GLY A 89 -19.79 5.60 20.81
N GLU A 90 -19.01 6.60 21.28
CA GLU A 90 -18.81 7.86 20.53
C GLU A 90 -18.29 7.60 19.11
N LEU A 91 -17.35 6.66 18.96
CA LEU A 91 -16.76 6.37 17.64
C LEU A 91 -17.72 5.58 16.74
N ALA A 92 -18.49 4.66 17.32
CA ALA A 92 -19.54 3.95 16.58
C ALA A 92 -20.61 4.93 16.07
N GLU A 93 -21.13 5.80 16.94
CA GLU A 93 -22.12 6.83 16.57
C GLU A 93 -21.57 7.78 15.49
N LEU A 94 -20.33 8.26 15.64
CA LEU A 94 -19.66 9.12 14.65
C LEU A 94 -19.57 8.43 13.27
N THR A 95 -19.21 7.15 13.26
CA THR A 95 -19.11 6.36 12.03
C THR A 95 -20.47 6.25 11.33
N ILE A 96 -21.52 5.99 12.09
CA ILE A 96 -22.89 5.89 11.56
C ILE A 96 -23.39 7.24 11.02
N GLU A 97 -23.12 8.33 11.73
CA GLU A 97 -23.48 9.67 11.28
C GLU A 97 -22.81 10.03 9.94
N PHE A 98 -21.52 9.69 9.76
CA PHE A 98 -20.81 9.94 8.52
C PHE A 98 -21.32 9.04 7.38
N TYR A 99 -21.66 7.80 7.68
CA TYR A 99 -22.22 6.86 6.71
C TYR A 99 -23.62 7.31 6.24
N ARG A 100 -24.52 7.68 7.15
CA ARG A 100 -25.87 8.17 6.83
C ARG A 100 -25.86 9.42 5.95
N ARG A 101 -24.82 10.25 6.07
CA ARG A 101 -24.61 11.44 5.24
C ARG A 101 -23.88 11.16 3.93
N ASN A 102 -23.63 9.90 3.59
CA ASN A 102 -22.89 9.45 2.40
C ASN A 102 -21.47 10.04 2.30
N TYR A 103 -20.82 10.37 3.43
CA TYR A 103 -19.44 10.84 3.43
C TYR A 103 -18.44 9.69 3.30
N ILE A 104 -18.82 8.50 3.80
CA ILE A 104 -17.99 7.31 3.84
C ILE A 104 -18.80 6.05 3.49
N GLU A 105 -18.09 5.03 3.01
CA GLU A 105 -18.61 3.68 2.78
C GLU A 105 -18.08 2.68 3.81
N GLY A 106 -17.14 3.10 4.67
CA GLY A 106 -16.58 2.24 5.69
C GLY A 106 -15.70 2.95 6.70
N LEU A 107 -15.16 2.16 7.63
CA LEU A 107 -14.28 2.58 8.71
C LEU A 107 -12.90 1.92 8.57
N PHE A 108 -11.83 2.70 8.70
CA PHE A 108 -10.49 2.21 9.01
C PHE A 108 -10.13 2.64 10.42
N LEU A 109 -10.04 1.67 11.32
CA LEU A 109 -9.82 1.88 12.74
C LEU A 109 -8.41 1.47 13.15
N SER A 110 -7.67 2.42 13.74
CA SER A 110 -6.38 2.21 14.41
C SER A 110 -6.39 2.80 15.82
N SER A 111 -5.33 2.61 16.57
CA SER A 111 -5.20 3.18 17.92
C SER A 111 -3.72 3.30 18.34
N GLY A 112 -3.42 4.28 19.19
CA GLY A 112 -2.31 4.19 20.13
C GLY A 112 -2.62 3.10 21.18
N VAL A 113 -1.60 2.63 21.89
CA VAL A 113 -1.76 1.57 22.90
C VAL A 113 -1.88 2.22 24.28
N VAL A 114 -3.02 2.00 24.95
CA VAL A 114 -3.31 2.53 26.30
C VAL A 114 -3.29 1.37 27.29
N ARG A 115 -2.61 1.52 28.40
CA ARG A 115 -2.39 0.52 29.47
C ARG A 115 -1.60 -0.70 28.97
N ASP A 116 -2.23 -1.53 28.15
CA ASP A 116 -1.68 -2.74 27.56
C ASP A 116 -2.36 -3.06 26.21
N PRO A 117 -1.78 -4.00 25.42
CA PRO A 117 -2.34 -4.37 24.12
C PRO A 117 -3.77 -4.90 24.18
N ASP A 118 -4.10 -5.73 25.16
CA ASP A 118 -5.41 -6.37 25.25
C ASP A 118 -6.51 -5.37 25.63
N TYR A 119 -6.26 -4.50 26.59
CA TYR A 119 -7.19 -3.43 26.95
C TYR A 119 -7.52 -2.54 25.75
N THR A 120 -6.51 -2.22 24.95
CA THR A 120 -6.71 -1.38 23.77
C THR A 120 -7.48 -2.15 22.69
N MET A 121 -7.09 -3.40 22.45
CA MET A 121 -7.73 -4.25 21.44
C MET A 121 -9.19 -4.53 21.76
N GLU A 122 -9.53 -4.79 23.02
CA GLU A 122 -10.91 -4.98 23.50
C GLU A 122 -11.80 -3.78 23.15
N ARG A 123 -11.31 -2.56 23.37
CA ARG A 123 -12.05 -1.33 23.04
C ARG A 123 -12.26 -1.17 21.53
N MET A 124 -11.27 -1.54 20.72
CA MET A 124 -11.39 -1.52 19.25
C MET A 124 -12.37 -2.57 18.75
N VAL A 125 -12.32 -3.77 19.34
CA VAL A 125 -13.28 -4.85 19.05
C VAL A 125 -14.69 -4.41 19.39
N ARG A 126 -14.88 -3.74 20.52
CA ARG A 126 -16.19 -3.22 20.94
C ARG A 126 -16.77 -2.24 19.91
N VAL A 127 -15.96 -1.33 19.34
CA VAL A 127 -16.42 -0.45 18.25
C VAL A 127 -16.94 -1.27 17.06
N ALA A 128 -16.16 -2.26 16.60
CA ALA A 128 -16.55 -3.07 15.45
C ALA A 128 -17.78 -3.93 15.73
N ARG A 129 -17.88 -4.50 16.95
CA ARG A 129 -19.05 -5.25 17.41
C ARG A 129 -20.30 -4.39 17.48
N ASP A 130 -20.23 -3.22 18.14
CA ASP A 130 -21.36 -2.33 18.30
C ASP A 130 -21.86 -1.83 16.93
N LEU A 131 -20.95 -1.52 16.00
CA LEU A 131 -21.31 -1.20 14.61
C LEU A 131 -22.11 -2.34 13.96
N ARG A 132 -21.68 -3.60 14.09
CA ARG A 132 -22.34 -4.75 13.46
C ARG A 132 -23.64 -5.15 14.15
N THR A 133 -23.65 -5.19 15.49
CA THR A 133 -24.77 -5.78 16.26
C THR A 133 -25.80 -4.75 16.67
N VAL A 134 -25.40 -3.57 17.12
CA VAL A 134 -26.32 -2.51 17.58
C VAL A 134 -26.79 -1.68 16.39
N HIS A 135 -25.86 -1.16 15.60
CA HIS A 135 -26.18 -0.26 14.48
C HIS A 135 -26.49 -0.98 13.17
N ARG A 136 -26.30 -2.31 13.10
CA ARG A 136 -26.50 -3.14 11.88
C ARG A 136 -25.75 -2.58 10.66
N PHE A 137 -24.54 -2.04 10.90
CA PHE A 137 -23.73 -1.42 9.88
C PHE A 137 -23.18 -2.48 8.91
N ASN A 138 -23.52 -2.36 7.62
CA ASN A 138 -23.07 -3.24 6.55
C ASN A 138 -21.92 -2.66 5.73
N GLY A 139 -21.41 -1.48 6.07
CA GLY A 139 -20.24 -0.88 5.42
C GLY A 139 -18.94 -1.63 5.75
N TYR A 140 -17.89 -1.31 5.02
CA TYR A 140 -16.58 -1.95 5.16
C TYR A 140 -15.90 -1.56 6.49
N ILE A 141 -15.35 -2.55 7.20
CA ILE A 141 -14.54 -2.32 8.42
C ILE A 141 -13.16 -2.90 8.24
N HIS A 142 -12.14 -2.04 8.26
CA HIS A 142 -10.74 -2.42 8.37
C HIS A 142 -10.26 -2.12 9.78
N LEU A 143 -9.84 -3.15 10.51
CA LEU A 143 -9.34 -3.02 11.87
C LEU A 143 -7.84 -3.32 11.91
N LYS A 144 -7.06 -2.35 12.40
CA LYS A 144 -5.61 -2.53 12.63
C LYS A 144 -5.43 -3.15 14.02
N SER A 145 -5.08 -4.44 14.05
CA SER A 145 -4.83 -5.16 15.30
C SER A 145 -3.63 -4.60 16.04
N ILE A 146 -3.71 -4.61 17.35
CA ILE A 146 -2.63 -4.16 18.23
C ILE A 146 -1.56 -5.26 18.30
N PRO A 147 -0.26 -4.93 18.12
CA PRO A 147 0.83 -5.85 18.39
C PRO A 147 0.78 -6.36 19.84
N GLY A 148 0.92 -7.67 20.01
CA GLY A 148 0.84 -8.32 21.33
C GLY A 148 -0.58 -8.64 21.82
N ALA A 149 -1.63 -8.31 21.06
CA ALA A 149 -3.00 -8.66 21.43
C ALA A 149 -3.21 -10.18 21.49
N SER A 150 -4.02 -10.63 22.46
CA SER A 150 -4.35 -12.02 22.70
C SER A 150 -5.11 -12.66 21.52
N ARG A 151 -5.03 -13.99 21.45
CA ARG A 151 -5.69 -14.79 20.42
C ARG A 151 -7.21 -14.60 20.42
N GLU A 152 -7.79 -14.52 21.59
CA GLU A 152 -9.23 -14.40 21.83
C GLU A 152 -9.75 -13.09 21.25
N LEU A 153 -9.08 -11.97 21.51
CA LEU A 153 -9.45 -10.66 21.00
C LEU A 153 -9.24 -10.52 19.50
N VAL A 154 -8.16 -11.11 18.97
CA VAL A 154 -7.93 -11.16 17.52
C VAL A 154 -9.00 -12.00 16.83
N ALA A 155 -9.39 -13.14 17.44
CA ALA A 155 -10.44 -14.00 16.93
C ALA A 155 -11.81 -13.29 16.96
N GLU A 156 -12.11 -12.55 18.01
CA GLU A 156 -13.35 -11.77 18.11
C GLU A 156 -13.36 -10.66 17.05
N ALA A 157 -12.27 -9.90 16.91
CA ALA A 157 -12.14 -8.85 15.90
C ALA A 157 -12.43 -9.33 14.48
N GLY A 158 -11.91 -10.51 14.13
CA GLY A 158 -12.06 -11.08 12.78
C GLY A 158 -13.50 -11.45 12.42
N ARG A 159 -14.39 -11.63 13.40
CA ARG A 159 -15.83 -11.86 13.17
C ARG A 159 -16.57 -10.60 12.73
N TYR A 160 -16.07 -9.42 13.11
CA TYR A 160 -16.72 -8.14 12.85
C TYR A 160 -16.03 -7.31 11.76
N ALA A 161 -14.72 -7.51 11.56
CA ALA A 161 -13.95 -6.81 10.54
C ALA A 161 -13.98 -7.52 9.18
N ASP A 162 -14.01 -6.75 8.10
CA ASP A 162 -13.85 -7.29 6.75
C ASP A 162 -12.38 -7.55 6.43
N ARG A 163 -11.49 -6.68 6.91
CA ARG A 163 -10.03 -6.82 6.81
C ARG A 163 -9.37 -6.54 8.14
N MET A 164 -8.33 -7.28 8.41
CA MET A 164 -7.45 -7.00 9.53
C MET A 164 -6.02 -6.72 9.06
N SER A 165 -5.31 -5.90 9.80
CA SER A 165 -3.88 -5.65 9.55
C SER A 165 -3.08 -5.62 10.85
N VAL A 166 -1.83 -6.03 10.76
CA VAL A 166 -0.82 -5.82 11.78
C VAL A 166 0.40 -5.26 11.06
N ASN A 167 0.87 -4.11 11.47
CA ASN A 167 2.02 -3.50 10.81
C ASN A 167 3.33 -4.14 11.27
N ILE A 168 4.20 -4.49 10.33
CA ILE A 168 5.58 -4.90 10.61
C ILE A 168 6.41 -3.67 11.02
N GLU A 169 6.07 -2.51 10.49
CA GLU A 169 6.71 -1.21 10.70
C GLU A 169 8.13 -1.16 10.10
N ILE A 170 9.10 -1.90 10.64
CA ILE A 170 10.50 -1.90 10.22
C ILE A 170 10.85 -3.29 9.67
N PRO A 171 11.53 -3.39 8.51
CA PRO A 171 11.79 -4.65 7.79
C PRO A 171 12.69 -5.63 8.54
N THR A 172 13.53 -5.18 9.48
CA THR A 172 14.44 -6.04 10.27
C THR A 172 14.16 -5.90 11.76
N GLU A 173 14.27 -7.01 12.49
CA GLU A 173 14.01 -7.01 13.94
C GLU A 173 15.02 -6.16 14.70
N ARG A 174 16.29 -6.18 14.30
CA ARG A 174 17.34 -5.33 14.89
C ARG A 174 16.97 -3.85 14.84
N ASN A 175 16.53 -3.38 13.68
CA ASN A 175 16.17 -1.98 13.49
C ASN A 175 14.81 -1.65 14.13
N LEU A 176 13.89 -2.63 14.19
CA LEU A 176 12.65 -2.48 14.94
C LEU A 176 12.93 -2.24 16.42
N GLN A 177 13.80 -3.04 17.05
CA GLN A 177 14.18 -2.87 18.46
C GLN A 177 14.89 -1.54 18.71
N LEU A 178 15.72 -1.08 17.76
CA LEU A 178 16.37 0.22 17.85
C LEU A 178 15.36 1.37 17.87
N LEU A 179 14.39 1.36 16.98
CA LEU A 179 13.44 2.46 16.78
C LEU A 179 12.15 2.33 17.62
N ALA A 180 11.78 1.13 18.01
CA ALA A 180 10.58 0.81 18.77
C ALA A 180 10.87 -0.26 19.84
N PRO A 181 11.63 0.08 20.90
CA PRO A 181 12.10 -0.90 21.89
C PRO A 181 10.98 -1.63 22.63
N ASP A 182 9.79 -1.05 22.69
CA ASP A 182 8.60 -1.66 23.27
C ASP A 182 7.93 -2.72 22.36
N LYS A 183 8.47 -2.98 21.15
CA LYS A 183 7.95 -3.94 20.19
C LYS A 183 9.02 -4.96 19.82
N ASN A 184 8.57 -6.17 19.47
CA ASN A 184 9.39 -7.20 18.88
C ASN A 184 8.62 -7.94 17.78
N TYR A 185 9.30 -8.72 16.97
CA TYR A 185 8.67 -9.46 15.89
C TYR A 185 7.65 -10.49 16.39
N GLU A 186 7.88 -11.07 17.57
CA GLU A 186 6.93 -12.03 18.15
C GLU A 186 5.57 -11.37 18.41
N SER A 187 5.55 -10.18 19.02
CA SER A 187 4.33 -9.41 19.27
C SER A 187 3.57 -9.01 17.98
N ILE A 188 4.28 -8.93 16.86
CA ILE A 188 3.71 -8.60 15.55
C ILE A 188 3.24 -9.86 14.81
N TYR A 189 4.09 -10.88 14.73
CA TYR A 189 3.79 -12.09 13.93
C TYR A 189 2.78 -13.03 14.60
N ARG A 190 2.67 -13.03 15.93
CA ARG A 190 1.63 -13.81 16.63
C ARG A 190 0.21 -13.40 16.21
N PRO A 191 -0.21 -12.13 16.33
CA PRO A 191 -1.53 -11.71 15.84
C PRO A 191 -1.71 -11.94 14.33
N MET A 192 -0.66 -11.75 13.51
CA MET A 192 -0.72 -12.07 12.07
C MET A 192 -1.03 -13.55 11.84
N SER A 193 -0.44 -14.45 12.63
CA SER A 193 -0.68 -15.89 12.54
C SER A 193 -2.10 -16.25 13.00
N TYR A 194 -2.62 -15.61 14.04
CA TYR A 194 -4.00 -15.82 14.50
C TYR A 194 -5.01 -15.39 13.43
N ILE A 195 -4.80 -14.23 12.79
CA ILE A 195 -5.63 -13.79 11.67
C ILE A 195 -5.56 -14.79 10.52
N GLN A 196 -4.37 -15.28 10.17
CA GLN A 196 -4.21 -16.29 9.12
C GLN A 196 -5.00 -17.55 9.42
N GLN A 197 -4.87 -18.10 10.64
CA GLN A 197 -5.60 -19.30 11.08
C GLN A 197 -7.10 -19.07 10.98
N GLY A 198 -7.61 -17.96 11.51
CA GLY A 198 -9.04 -17.65 11.47
C GLY A 198 -9.61 -17.53 10.05
N VAL A 199 -8.87 -16.90 9.12
CA VAL A 199 -9.29 -16.79 7.71
C VAL A 199 -9.32 -18.16 7.04
N LEU A 200 -8.30 -18.99 7.25
CA LEU A 200 -8.22 -20.34 6.65
C LEU A 200 -9.31 -21.27 7.22
N GLN A 201 -9.48 -21.27 8.53
CA GLN A 201 -10.53 -22.04 9.20
C GLN A 201 -11.92 -21.65 8.71
N SER A 202 -12.22 -20.34 8.66
CA SER A 202 -13.51 -19.85 8.15
C SER A 202 -13.71 -20.23 6.67
N ALA A 203 -12.68 -20.22 5.85
CA ALA A 203 -12.77 -20.65 4.46
C ALA A 203 -13.12 -22.14 4.37
N GLU A 204 -12.47 -23.01 5.16
CA GLU A 204 -12.74 -24.44 5.22
C GLU A 204 -14.15 -24.74 5.76
N GLU A 205 -14.55 -24.13 6.86
CA GLU A 205 -15.89 -24.30 7.44
C GLU A 205 -16.98 -23.92 6.45
N ARG A 206 -16.78 -22.90 5.63
CA ARG A 206 -17.75 -22.45 4.62
C ARG A 206 -17.84 -23.36 3.39
N THR A 207 -16.86 -24.23 3.16
CA THR A 207 -17.01 -25.31 2.17
C THR A 207 -17.96 -26.41 2.66
N ARG A 208 -18.00 -26.63 3.98
CA ARG A 208 -18.84 -27.66 4.62
C ARG A 208 -20.23 -27.11 5.03
N PHE A 209 -20.27 -25.87 5.51
CA PHE A 209 -21.47 -25.25 6.07
C PHE A 209 -21.74 -23.87 5.42
N ARG A 210 -22.76 -23.79 4.59
CA ARG A 210 -23.12 -22.57 3.84
C ARG A 210 -23.26 -21.31 4.71
N HIS A 211 -23.72 -21.45 5.96
CA HIS A 211 -23.98 -20.37 6.89
C HIS A 211 -22.88 -20.17 7.94
N ALA A 212 -21.73 -20.85 7.80
CA ALA A 212 -20.60 -20.62 8.70
C ALA A 212 -20.17 -19.14 8.71
N PRO A 213 -19.86 -18.57 9.88
CA PRO A 213 -19.49 -17.17 10.01
C PRO A 213 -18.27 -16.82 9.14
N ARG A 214 -18.26 -15.62 8.59
CA ARG A 214 -17.09 -15.08 7.89
C ARG A 214 -16.10 -14.56 8.91
N PHE A 215 -14.82 -14.74 8.62
CA PHE A 215 -13.72 -14.18 9.39
C PHE A 215 -12.81 -13.36 8.46
N ALA A 216 -12.73 -12.05 8.67
CA ALA A 216 -11.94 -11.11 7.88
C ALA A 216 -11.92 -11.46 6.36
N PRO A 217 -13.08 -11.47 5.68
CA PRO A 217 -13.20 -12.04 4.32
C PRO A 217 -12.35 -11.33 3.26
N ALA A 218 -11.94 -10.08 3.49
CA ALA A 218 -11.00 -9.37 2.63
C ALA A 218 -9.53 -9.67 2.97
N GLY A 219 -9.28 -10.60 3.90
CA GLY A 219 -7.94 -11.07 4.26
C GLY A 219 -7.14 -10.10 5.10
N GLN A 220 -5.83 -10.32 5.08
CA GLN A 220 -4.85 -9.61 5.89
C GLN A 220 -4.02 -8.64 5.07
N SER A 221 -3.59 -7.55 5.69
CA SER A 221 -2.59 -6.63 5.16
C SER A 221 -1.55 -6.25 6.22
N THR A 222 -0.44 -5.69 5.77
CA THR A 222 0.61 -5.14 6.62
C THR A 222 1.18 -3.86 6.02
N GLN A 223 1.99 -3.14 6.78
CA GLN A 223 2.67 -1.93 6.35
C GLN A 223 4.11 -1.92 6.85
N MET A 224 5.02 -1.40 6.02
CA MET A 224 6.41 -1.11 6.34
C MET A 224 6.72 0.36 6.12
N ILE A 225 7.56 0.92 6.99
CA ILE A 225 8.10 2.27 6.86
C ILE A 225 9.38 2.19 6.03
N VAL A 226 9.49 3.05 5.04
CA VAL A 226 10.60 3.06 4.09
C VAL A 226 11.50 4.27 4.34
N GLY A 227 12.78 4.02 4.59
CA GLY A 227 13.76 5.09 4.78
C GLY A 227 13.86 5.64 6.20
N ALA A 228 13.26 5.00 7.20
CA ALA A 228 13.53 5.25 8.60
C ALA A 228 14.84 4.59 9.06
N THR A 229 15.30 3.60 8.33
CA THR A 229 16.47 2.76 8.56
C THR A 229 17.19 2.47 7.23
N ASP A 230 18.31 1.81 7.27
CA ASP A 230 19.23 1.62 6.15
C ASP A 230 18.94 0.43 5.25
N GLU A 231 17.87 -0.34 5.51
CA GLU A 231 17.51 -1.50 4.70
C GLU A 231 17.45 -1.15 3.22
N SER A 232 17.97 -2.07 2.41
CA SER A 232 17.90 -1.98 0.96
C SER A 232 16.49 -2.24 0.45
N ASP A 233 16.19 -1.82 -0.79
CA ASP A 233 14.92 -2.15 -1.42
C ASP A 233 14.80 -3.66 -1.68
N ARG A 234 15.94 -4.35 -1.88
CA ARG A 234 16.02 -5.80 -1.97
C ARG A 234 15.48 -6.47 -0.71
N ASP A 235 15.93 -6.03 0.47
CA ASP A 235 15.49 -6.59 1.76
C ASP A 235 13.97 -6.42 1.93
N ILE A 236 13.45 -5.23 1.59
CA ILE A 236 12.03 -4.91 1.65
C ILE A 236 11.23 -5.79 0.67
N LEU A 237 11.71 -5.98 -0.55
CA LEU A 237 11.03 -6.79 -1.57
C LEU A 237 11.08 -8.28 -1.25
N LEU A 238 12.18 -8.80 -0.73
CA LEU A 238 12.31 -10.19 -0.27
C LEU A 238 11.33 -10.47 0.87
N LEU A 239 11.26 -9.59 1.87
CA LEU A 239 10.29 -9.71 2.96
C LEU A 239 8.85 -9.66 2.42
N SER A 240 8.56 -8.75 1.49
CA SER A 240 7.23 -8.65 0.86
C SER A 240 6.88 -9.91 0.09
N SER A 241 7.82 -10.47 -0.66
CA SER A 241 7.65 -11.75 -1.38
C SER A 241 7.33 -12.90 -0.42
N ALA A 242 8.09 -13.02 0.67
CA ALA A 242 7.84 -14.03 1.71
C ALA A 242 6.45 -13.86 2.36
N LEU A 243 6.02 -12.62 2.58
CA LEU A 243 4.69 -12.32 3.12
C LEU A 243 3.57 -12.70 2.14
N TYR A 244 3.72 -12.43 0.85
CA TYR A 244 2.76 -12.84 -0.18
C TYR A 244 2.70 -14.35 -0.38
N GLY A 245 3.73 -15.09 -0.02
CA GLY A 245 3.70 -16.55 0.07
C GLY A 245 2.69 -17.08 1.10
N ARG A 246 2.22 -16.25 2.05
CA ARG A 246 1.16 -16.61 2.99
C ARG A 246 -0.21 -16.42 2.34
N PRO A 247 -1.09 -17.44 2.31
CA PRO A 247 -2.33 -17.42 1.52
C PRO A 247 -3.29 -16.27 1.85
N THR A 248 -3.24 -15.76 3.08
CA THR A 248 -4.17 -14.73 3.58
C THR A 248 -3.65 -13.32 3.42
N MET A 249 -2.35 -13.13 3.13
CA MET A 249 -1.76 -11.81 2.92
C MET A 249 -2.18 -11.25 1.56
N LYS A 250 -2.95 -10.18 1.57
CA LYS A 250 -3.50 -9.56 0.35
C LYS A 250 -2.74 -8.32 -0.08
N ARG A 251 -2.14 -7.61 0.88
CA ARG A 251 -1.45 -6.35 0.58
C ARG A 251 -0.33 -6.06 1.59
N VAL A 252 0.81 -5.68 1.05
CA VAL A 252 1.90 -5.00 1.77
C VAL A 252 1.85 -3.53 1.37
N TYR A 253 1.83 -2.63 2.35
CA TYR A 253 1.88 -1.19 2.15
C TYR A 253 3.29 -0.69 2.46
N TYR A 254 3.75 0.26 1.68
CA TYR A 254 5.01 0.97 1.87
C TYR A 254 4.69 2.42 2.23
N SER A 255 5.33 2.94 3.26
CA SER A 255 5.15 4.31 3.72
C SER A 255 6.50 4.99 3.82
N GLY A 256 6.72 6.02 3.03
CA GLY A 256 7.92 6.84 3.18
C GLY A 256 7.98 7.44 4.58
N PHE A 257 9.10 7.31 5.25
CA PHE A 257 9.33 7.86 6.57
C PHE A 257 9.12 9.39 6.57
N ILE A 258 8.25 9.86 7.44
CA ILE A 258 8.00 11.29 7.66
C ILE A 258 8.81 11.74 8.89
N PRO A 259 9.71 12.73 8.77
CA PRO A 259 10.59 13.15 9.86
C PRO A 259 9.84 14.01 10.89
N VAL A 260 8.96 13.37 11.67
CA VAL A 260 8.15 14.05 12.72
C VAL A 260 8.91 14.27 14.04
N ASN A 261 10.03 13.56 14.23
CA ASN A 261 10.86 13.64 15.43
C ASN A 261 12.34 13.91 15.05
N PRO A 262 12.66 15.07 14.47
CA PRO A 262 13.99 15.35 13.91
C PRO A 262 15.11 15.42 14.96
N TYR A 263 14.75 15.53 16.24
CA TYR A 263 15.69 15.54 17.36
C TYR A 263 16.12 14.13 17.81
N ASP A 264 15.45 13.07 17.35
CA ASP A 264 15.80 11.70 17.71
C ASP A 264 16.96 11.20 16.82
N LYS A 265 18.15 11.08 17.43
CA LYS A 265 19.39 10.69 16.75
C LYS A 265 19.38 9.27 16.17
N ARG A 266 18.40 8.43 16.50
CA ARG A 266 18.23 7.09 15.94
C ARG A 266 17.63 7.14 14.54
N LEU A 267 17.02 8.26 14.17
CA LEU A 267 16.37 8.48 12.87
C LEU A 267 17.32 9.18 11.90
N PRO A 268 17.16 8.92 10.59
CA PRO A 268 17.94 9.62 9.58
C PRO A 268 17.53 11.09 9.50
N ALA A 269 18.51 11.95 9.27
CA ALA A 269 18.27 13.38 9.01
C ALA A 269 17.72 13.54 7.59
N LEU A 270 16.42 13.52 7.43
CA LEU A 270 15.71 13.74 6.17
C LEU A 270 14.86 15.01 6.27
N ASP A 271 14.91 15.84 5.24
CA ASP A 271 14.03 17.02 5.14
C ASP A 271 12.61 16.65 4.71
N LYS A 272 12.46 15.58 3.92
CA LYS A 272 11.18 15.14 3.34
C LYS A 272 11.10 13.63 3.28
N ALA A 273 9.86 13.12 3.30
CA ALA A 273 9.60 11.70 3.08
C ALA A 273 10.11 11.24 1.70
N PRO A 274 10.70 10.03 1.60
CA PRO A 274 11.26 9.48 0.36
C PRO A 274 10.15 8.96 -0.58
N LEU A 275 9.25 9.82 -1.03
CA LEU A 275 8.06 9.47 -1.82
C LEU A 275 8.38 8.80 -3.16
N VAL A 276 9.50 9.17 -3.79
CA VAL A 276 9.94 8.53 -5.04
C VAL A 276 10.31 7.07 -4.77
N ARG A 277 11.04 6.78 -3.69
CA ARG A 277 11.41 5.42 -3.28
C ARG A 277 10.17 4.60 -2.92
N GLU A 278 9.24 5.18 -2.17
CA GLU A 278 7.94 4.57 -1.87
C GLU A 278 7.20 4.17 -3.16
N ASN A 279 7.10 5.10 -4.11
CA ASN A 279 6.45 4.84 -5.40
C ASN A 279 7.16 3.72 -6.19
N ARG A 280 8.51 3.68 -6.21
CA ARG A 280 9.26 2.60 -6.86
C ARG A 280 9.00 1.24 -6.23
N LEU A 281 8.88 1.17 -4.90
CA LEU A 281 8.51 -0.06 -4.19
C LEU A 281 7.10 -0.52 -4.54
N TYR A 282 6.13 0.38 -4.65
CA TYR A 282 4.79 0.01 -5.15
C TYR A 282 4.81 -0.48 -6.60
N GLN A 283 5.64 0.10 -7.47
CA GLN A 283 5.81 -0.40 -8.83
C GLN A 283 6.45 -1.79 -8.86
N ALA A 284 7.47 -2.03 -8.02
CA ALA A 284 8.11 -3.33 -7.88
C ALA A 284 7.14 -4.39 -7.30
N ASP A 285 6.38 -4.05 -6.27
CA ASP A 285 5.30 -4.88 -5.72
C ASP A 285 4.30 -5.31 -6.81
N TRP A 286 3.92 -4.36 -7.66
CA TRP A 286 3.02 -4.63 -8.79
C TRP A 286 3.62 -5.63 -9.79
N LEU A 287 4.93 -5.52 -10.07
CA LEU A 287 5.64 -6.46 -10.93
C LEU A 287 5.66 -7.87 -10.35
N MET A 288 5.92 -8.01 -9.05
CA MET A 288 5.89 -9.32 -8.37
C MET A 288 4.49 -9.95 -8.42
N ARG A 289 3.46 -9.18 -8.14
CA ARG A 289 2.10 -9.70 -7.98
C ARG A 289 1.38 -10.01 -9.29
N PHE A 290 1.68 -9.30 -10.36
CA PHE A 290 0.89 -9.36 -11.60
C PHE A 290 1.69 -9.65 -12.86
N TYR A 291 3.02 -9.55 -12.82
CA TYR A 291 3.88 -9.71 -13.98
C TYR A 291 4.83 -10.90 -13.87
N GLY A 292 4.75 -11.65 -12.77
CA GLY A 292 5.59 -12.83 -12.55
C GLY A 292 7.08 -12.53 -12.33
N PHE A 293 7.42 -11.30 -11.90
CA PHE A 293 8.79 -11.00 -11.49
C PHE A 293 9.06 -11.54 -10.07
N ARG A 294 10.27 -12.03 -9.85
CA ARG A 294 10.76 -12.34 -8.52
C ARG A 294 11.46 -11.11 -7.92
N ALA A 295 11.49 -11.04 -6.59
CA ALA A 295 12.14 -9.93 -5.88
C ALA A 295 13.61 -9.77 -6.28
N GLU A 296 14.32 -10.91 -6.41
CA GLU A 296 15.74 -10.99 -6.76
C GLU A 296 16.04 -10.52 -8.19
N GLU A 297 15.06 -10.61 -9.11
CA GLU A 297 15.20 -10.09 -10.46
C GLU A 297 15.06 -8.56 -10.50
N ILE A 298 14.23 -8.01 -9.62
CA ILE A 298 13.96 -6.57 -9.57
C ILE A 298 15.12 -5.83 -8.88
N ALA A 299 15.58 -6.38 -7.75
CA ALA A 299 16.71 -5.85 -6.97
C ALA A 299 17.60 -7.03 -6.56
N ASP A 300 18.77 -7.12 -7.17
CA ASP A 300 19.77 -8.15 -6.93
C ASP A 300 20.84 -7.70 -5.91
N GLU A 301 21.85 -8.52 -5.67
CA GLU A 301 22.95 -8.20 -4.74
C GLU A 301 23.85 -7.08 -5.23
N GLN A 302 23.99 -6.93 -6.54
CA GLN A 302 24.82 -5.88 -7.15
C GLN A 302 24.06 -4.55 -7.20
N THR A 303 22.73 -4.60 -7.34
CA THR A 303 21.84 -3.44 -7.39
C THR A 303 20.71 -3.57 -6.36
N PRO A 304 21.02 -3.51 -5.04
CA PRO A 304 20.05 -3.77 -3.99
C PRO A 304 19.05 -2.61 -3.77
N ARG A 305 19.29 -1.46 -4.41
CA ARG A 305 18.39 -0.28 -4.36
C ARG A 305 17.75 -0.03 -5.71
N LEU A 306 16.46 0.31 -5.70
CA LEU A 306 15.71 0.65 -6.90
C LEU A 306 16.21 1.98 -7.48
N ASP A 307 16.22 2.06 -8.80
CA ASP A 307 16.52 3.30 -9.51
C ASP A 307 15.39 4.33 -9.29
N LEU A 308 15.78 5.52 -8.86
CA LEU A 308 14.81 6.58 -8.56
C LEU A 308 14.36 7.34 -9.82
N ASP A 309 15.17 7.36 -10.88
CA ASP A 309 14.87 8.09 -12.12
C ASP A 309 13.96 7.31 -13.06
N ILE A 310 14.10 5.97 -13.10
CA ILE A 310 13.34 5.10 -14.00
C ILE A 310 12.52 4.05 -13.22
N ASP A 311 11.47 3.54 -13.84
CA ASP A 311 10.64 2.51 -13.21
C ASP A 311 11.37 1.15 -13.14
N PRO A 312 11.04 0.28 -12.15
CA PRO A 312 11.75 -0.98 -11.93
C PRO A 312 11.72 -1.93 -13.13
N LYS A 313 10.67 -1.91 -13.94
CA LYS A 313 10.57 -2.75 -15.14
C LYS A 313 11.55 -2.31 -16.22
N LEU A 314 11.68 -1.00 -16.42
CA LEU A 314 12.67 -0.45 -17.34
C LEU A 314 14.10 -0.69 -16.82
N ALA A 315 14.32 -0.51 -15.51
CA ALA A 315 15.61 -0.78 -14.89
C ALA A 315 16.03 -2.24 -15.10
N TRP A 316 15.12 -3.20 -14.91
CA TRP A 316 15.36 -4.62 -15.19
C TRP A 316 15.69 -4.86 -16.66
N ALA A 317 14.92 -4.28 -17.59
CA ALA A 317 15.14 -4.47 -19.02
C ALA A 317 16.51 -3.95 -19.48
N LEU A 318 16.99 -2.83 -18.94
CA LEU A 318 18.31 -2.28 -19.25
C LEU A 318 19.46 -3.11 -18.69
N ARG A 319 19.23 -3.84 -17.57
CA ARG A 319 20.22 -4.80 -17.03
C ARG A 319 20.22 -6.15 -17.77
N ASN A 320 19.18 -6.46 -18.54
CA ASN A 320 19.02 -7.72 -19.24
C ASN A 320 18.90 -7.53 -20.76
N PRO A 321 19.86 -6.86 -21.42
CA PRO A 321 19.76 -6.54 -22.86
C PRO A 321 19.67 -7.78 -23.75
N ALA A 322 20.28 -8.90 -23.35
CA ALA A 322 20.25 -10.15 -24.11
C ALA A 322 18.83 -10.78 -24.20
N PHE A 323 17.91 -10.36 -23.35
CA PHE A 323 16.50 -10.79 -23.42
C PHE A 323 15.75 -10.14 -24.59
N PHE A 324 16.25 -9.06 -25.14
CA PHE A 324 15.59 -8.24 -26.15
C PHE A 324 16.30 -8.28 -27.51
N PRO A 325 15.62 -8.00 -28.63
CA PRO A 325 14.21 -7.63 -28.74
C PRO A 325 13.25 -8.82 -28.62
N VAL A 326 12.05 -8.59 -28.05
CA VAL A 326 10.97 -9.57 -27.96
C VAL A 326 10.09 -9.48 -29.21
N ASP A 327 9.95 -10.59 -29.97
CA ASP A 327 9.03 -10.64 -31.11
C ASP A 327 7.58 -10.71 -30.62
N VAL A 328 6.81 -9.64 -30.78
CA VAL A 328 5.43 -9.55 -30.31
C VAL A 328 4.50 -10.56 -30.98
N ASN A 329 4.85 -11.04 -32.16
CA ASN A 329 4.03 -11.99 -32.91
C ASN A 329 4.28 -13.46 -32.52
N ARG A 330 5.39 -13.75 -31.81
CA ARG A 330 5.81 -15.12 -31.45
C ARG A 330 5.97 -15.35 -29.96
N ALA A 331 6.47 -14.36 -29.23
CA ALA A 331 6.82 -14.48 -27.82
C ALA A 331 5.63 -14.94 -26.96
N ASP A 332 5.90 -15.69 -25.90
CA ASP A 332 4.89 -16.07 -24.92
C ASP A 332 4.36 -14.85 -24.12
N TYR A 333 3.32 -15.09 -23.35
CA TYR A 333 2.68 -14.05 -22.55
C TYR A 333 3.63 -13.48 -21.49
N GLU A 334 4.41 -14.33 -20.87
CA GLU A 334 5.37 -14.01 -19.82
C GLU A 334 6.51 -13.12 -20.36
N ALA A 335 7.02 -13.43 -21.55
CA ALA A 335 8.04 -12.60 -22.19
C ALA A 335 7.49 -11.22 -22.58
N LEU A 336 6.24 -11.15 -23.05
CA LEU A 336 5.59 -9.86 -23.33
C LEU A 336 5.43 -9.00 -22.07
N LEU A 337 5.17 -9.63 -20.92
CA LEU A 337 5.08 -8.92 -19.65
C LEU A 337 6.43 -8.34 -19.18
N ARG A 338 7.56 -8.83 -19.67
CA ARG A 338 8.91 -8.28 -19.39
C ARG A 338 9.18 -6.99 -20.14
N VAL A 339 8.49 -6.73 -21.23
CA VAL A 339 8.72 -5.56 -22.11
C VAL A 339 8.25 -4.26 -21.43
N PRO A 340 9.12 -3.23 -21.26
CA PRO A 340 8.70 -1.92 -20.83
C PRO A 340 7.66 -1.31 -21.77
N GLY A 341 6.53 -0.83 -21.22
CA GLY A 341 5.43 -0.27 -22.01
C GLY A 341 4.34 -1.28 -22.42
N ILE A 342 4.52 -2.57 -22.12
CA ILE A 342 3.47 -3.59 -22.28
C ILE A 342 2.92 -3.97 -20.90
N GLY A 343 1.64 -3.71 -20.66
CA GLY A 343 0.93 -4.08 -19.44
C GLY A 343 0.17 -5.40 -19.58
N VAL A 344 -0.38 -5.91 -18.47
CA VAL A 344 -1.18 -7.16 -18.43
C VAL A 344 -2.30 -7.15 -19.46
N LYS A 345 -3.05 -6.04 -19.56
CA LYS A 345 -4.14 -5.90 -20.54
C LYS A 345 -3.62 -5.96 -21.98
N SER A 346 -2.57 -5.18 -22.28
CA SER A 346 -1.98 -5.15 -23.62
C SER A 346 -1.35 -6.48 -24.00
N ALA A 347 -0.66 -7.17 -23.09
CA ALA A 347 -0.09 -8.50 -23.35
C ALA A 347 -1.18 -9.53 -23.70
N ARG A 348 -2.31 -9.55 -22.97
CA ARG A 348 -3.44 -10.42 -23.28
C ARG A 348 -4.03 -10.12 -24.66
N LEU A 349 -4.21 -8.83 -25.00
CA LEU A 349 -4.71 -8.42 -26.30
C LEU A 349 -3.74 -8.76 -27.44
N ILE A 350 -2.42 -8.63 -27.24
CA ILE A 350 -1.40 -9.08 -28.21
C ILE A 350 -1.56 -10.57 -28.48
N VAL A 351 -1.58 -11.42 -27.43
CA VAL A 351 -1.70 -12.88 -27.57
C VAL A 351 -2.99 -13.28 -28.28
N SER A 352 -4.10 -12.61 -28.00
CA SER A 352 -5.38 -12.92 -28.70
C SER A 352 -5.40 -12.41 -30.12
N SER A 353 -4.97 -11.18 -30.40
CA SER A 353 -5.09 -10.54 -31.72
C SER A 353 -4.13 -11.13 -32.76
N ARG A 354 -2.92 -11.56 -32.36
CA ARG A 354 -1.95 -12.15 -33.30
C ARG A 354 -2.37 -13.48 -33.90
N ARG A 355 -3.40 -14.14 -33.34
CA ARG A 355 -4.01 -15.35 -33.93
C ARG A 355 -4.71 -15.08 -35.24
N TYR A 356 -5.17 -13.85 -35.45
CA TYR A 356 -5.96 -13.47 -36.62
C TYR A 356 -5.18 -12.66 -37.65
N ARG A 357 -4.15 -11.95 -37.22
CA ARG A 357 -3.32 -11.10 -38.10
C ARG A 357 -1.97 -10.82 -37.49
N THR A 358 -0.96 -10.62 -38.33
CA THR A 358 0.34 -10.12 -37.89
C THR A 358 0.22 -8.70 -37.35
N LEU A 359 0.73 -8.49 -36.16
CA LEU A 359 0.66 -7.19 -35.46
C LEU A 359 1.75 -6.24 -35.98
N THR A 360 1.35 -5.01 -36.25
CA THR A 360 2.18 -3.87 -36.65
C THR A 360 2.32 -2.87 -35.51
N GLN A 361 3.20 -1.87 -35.66
CA GLN A 361 3.29 -0.76 -34.71
C GLN A 361 1.96 -0.06 -34.44
N GLN A 362 1.19 0.13 -35.54
CA GLN A 362 -0.13 0.77 -35.44
C GLN A 362 -1.10 -0.08 -34.61
N SER A 363 -1.11 -1.41 -34.88
CA SER A 363 -1.92 -2.35 -34.09
C SER A 363 -1.54 -2.30 -32.59
N LEU A 364 -0.26 -2.25 -32.28
CA LEU A 364 0.23 -2.18 -30.88
C LEU A 364 -0.19 -0.88 -30.17
N ARG A 365 -0.19 0.25 -30.88
CA ARG A 365 -0.71 1.53 -30.34
C ARG A 365 -2.21 1.43 -30.01
N GLN A 366 -3.00 0.84 -30.92
CA GLN A 366 -4.44 0.62 -30.72
C GLN A 366 -4.74 -0.32 -29.56
N ILE A 367 -3.91 -1.33 -29.33
CA ILE A 367 -3.98 -2.25 -28.19
C ILE A 367 -3.64 -1.53 -26.85
N GLY A 368 -3.03 -0.35 -26.91
CA GLY A 368 -2.63 0.41 -25.74
C GLY A 368 -1.21 0.12 -25.25
N VAL A 369 -0.33 -0.35 -26.14
CA VAL A 369 1.12 -0.44 -25.86
C VAL A 369 1.72 0.96 -25.81
N VAL A 370 2.50 1.24 -24.79
CA VAL A 370 3.23 2.51 -24.64
C VAL A 370 4.47 2.47 -25.56
N MET A 371 4.25 2.73 -26.86
CA MET A 371 5.28 2.60 -27.89
C MET A 371 6.52 3.46 -27.61
N LYS A 372 6.38 4.59 -26.92
CA LYS A 372 7.51 5.43 -26.50
C LYS A 372 8.57 4.65 -25.70
N LYS A 373 8.15 3.63 -24.93
CA LYS A 373 9.04 2.73 -24.19
C LYS A 373 9.29 1.44 -24.97
N ALA A 374 8.22 0.81 -25.46
CA ALA A 374 8.27 -0.55 -26.00
C ALA A 374 9.12 -0.67 -27.27
N GLN A 375 9.16 0.36 -28.12
CA GLN A 375 9.87 0.32 -29.40
C GLN A 375 11.37 -0.06 -29.30
N TYR A 376 11.99 0.17 -28.16
CA TYR A 376 13.41 -0.18 -27.93
C TYR A 376 13.60 -1.65 -27.51
N PHE A 377 12.51 -2.38 -27.23
CA PHE A 377 12.55 -3.71 -26.61
C PHE A 377 11.78 -4.78 -27.38
N ILE A 378 11.15 -4.41 -28.49
CA ILE A 378 10.33 -5.33 -29.30
C ILE A 378 10.79 -5.37 -30.74
N SER A 379 10.47 -6.49 -31.41
CA SER A 379 10.42 -6.57 -32.87
C SER A 379 9.00 -6.87 -33.34
N CYS A 380 8.63 -6.32 -34.50
CA CYS A 380 7.40 -6.59 -35.24
C CYS A 380 7.67 -6.34 -36.74
N ARG A 381 6.68 -6.59 -37.61
CA ARG A 381 6.85 -6.51 -39.07
C ARG A 381 7.51 -5.21 -39.56
N GLU A 382 7.30 -4.09 -38.90
CA GLU A 382 7.77 -2.74 -39.28
C GLU A 382 8.95 -2.25 -38.42
N LEU A 383 9.22 -2.90 -37.28
CA LEU A 383 10.36 -2.68 -36.40
C LEU A 383 11.31 -3.84 -36.57
N THR A 384 12.26 -3.70 -37.49
CA THR A 384 13.38 -4.63 -37.61
C THR A 384 14.34 -4.44 -36.46
N ALA A 385 15.17 -5.44 -36.19
CA ALA A 385 16.11 -5.48 -35.07
C ALA A 385 17.09 -4.28 -34.98
N GLY A 386 17.09 -3.40 -35.96
CA GLY A 386 18.00 -2.28 -36.11
C GLY A 386 17.73 -1.02 -35.28
N GLN A 387 16.62 -0.95 -34.53
CA GLN A 387 16.28 0.22 -33.68
C GLN A 387 16.16 -0.13 -32.18
N GLY A 388 16.47 -1.37 -31.80
CA GLY A 388 16.30 -1.89 -30.46
C GLY A 388 17.52 -1.66 -29.53
N VAL A 389 17.42 -2.18 -28.31
CA VAL A 389 18.48 -2.16 -27.28
C VAL A 389 19.80 -2.77 -27.78
N ASN A 390 19.75 -3.69 -28.76
CA ASN A 390 20.94 -4.33 -29.35
C ASN A 390 21.82 -3.38 -30.18
N GLU A 391 21.28 -2.25 -30.65
CA GLU A 391 22.07 -1.23 -31.37
C GLU A 391 22.33 0.00 -30.51
N LEU A 392 21.39 0.36 -29.62
CA LEU A 392 21.58 1.41 -28.65
C LEU A 392 22.10 0.81 -27.34
N ARG A 393 23.23 1.30 -26.87
CA ARG A 393 23.71 0.92 -25.52
C ARG A 393 22.62 1.22 -24.48
N PRO A 394 22.46 0.40 -23.44
CA PRO A 394 21.46 0.61 -22.39
C PRO A 394 21.41 2.04 -21.84
N GLU A 395 22.56 2.68 -21.69
CA GLU A 395 22.68 4.07 -21.23
C GLU A 395 22.07 5.08 -22.22
N GLN A 396 22.15 4.84 -23.52
CA GLN A 396 21.53 5.69 -24.53
C GLN A 396 20.00 5.60 -24.46
N VAL A 397 19.46 4.38 -24.34
CA VAL A 397 18.01 4.18 -24.14
C VAL A 397 17.55 4.84 -22.85
N ARG A 398 18.32 4.70 -21.76
CA ARG A 398 18.06 5.39 -20.50
C ARG A 398 17.97 6.91 -20.69
N ARG A 399 18.97 7.52 -21.35
CA ARG A 399 19.00 8.98 -21.61
C ARG A 399 17.80 9.44 -22.42
N LEU A 400 17.43 8.74 -23.49
CA LEU A 400 16.29 9.08 -24.33
C LEU A 400 14.96 9.06 -23.55
N LEU A 401 14.79 8.07 -22.68
CA LEU A 401 13.57 7.90 -21.92
C LEU A 401 13.47 8.86 -20.73
N THR A 402 14.57 9.16 -20.04
CA THR A 402 14.61 10.13 -18.92
C THR A 402 14.51 11.58 -19.41
N ALA A 403 15.18 11.96 -20.49
CA ALA A 403 15.07 13.33 -21.06
C ALA A 403 13.61 13.68 -21.41
N SER A 404 12.85 12.70 -21.86
CA SER A 404 11.45 12.89 -22.19
C SER A 404 10.51 12.98 -20.99
N GLN A 405 10.92 12.49 -19.82
CA GLN A 405 10.16 12.63 -18.56
C GLN A 405 10.39 14.03 -17.95
N ARG A 406 11.63 14.51 -17.95
CA ARG A 406 11.97 15.87 -17.43
C ARG A 406 11.23 16.98 -18.16
N ARG A 407 10.96 16.87 -19.46
CA ARG A 407 10.13 17.81 -20.21
C ARG A 407 8.66 17.84 -19.79
N LYS A 408 8.13 16.77 -19.18
CA LYS A 408 6.75 16.69 -18.68
C LYS A 408 6.60 17.17 -17.24
N THR A 409 7.62 17.02 -16.40
CA THR A 409 7.58 17.42 -14.99
C THR A 409 7.82 18.92 -14.80
N GLY A 410 8.40 19.63 -15.76
CA GLY A 410 8.52 21.09 -15.73
C GLY A 410 7.19 21.84 -15.71
N ASN A 411 6.06 21.18 -15.92
CA ASN A 411 4.70 21.77 -15.87
C ASN A 411 3.78 21.20 -14.77
N ASN A 412 4.23 20.21 -13.97
CA ASN A 412 3.41 19.65 -12.90
C ASN A 412 4.29 19.12 -11.75
N GLU A 413 4.74 20.01 -10.90
CA GLU A 413 5.29 19.62 -9.60
C GLU A 413 4.14 19.07 -8.74
N GLY A 414 4.08 17.77 -8.53
CA GLY A 414 3.24 17.17 -7.49
C GLY A 414 2.45 15.92 -7.82
N GLN A 415 2.35 15.45 -9.05
CA GLN A 415 1.59 14.24 -9.37
C GLN A 415 2.49 13.14 -9.95
N LEU A 416 2.95 12.24 -9.06
CA LEU A 416 3.57 10.97 -9.47
C LEU A 416 2.48 10.03 -9.97
N THR A 417 2.48 9.74 -11.26
CA THR A 417 1.59 8.71 -11.84
C THR A 417 2.12 7.33 -11.50
N LEU A 418 1.27 6.49 -10.94
CA LEU A 418 1.59 5.09 -10.58
C LEU A 418 1.75 4.17 -11.81
N PHE A 419 1.43 4.64 -13.03
CA PHE A 419 1.43 3.84 -14.27
C PHE A 419 2.05 4.61 -15.46
#